data_13b7d20adfc5488284707f99139d369e
#
_entry.id   13b7d20adfc5488284707f99139d369e
#
_cell.length_a   1.000
_cell.length_b   1.000
_cell.length_c   1.000
_cell.angle_alpha   90.00
_cell.angle_beta   90.00
_cell.angle_gamma   90.00
#
_symmetry.space_group_name_H-M   'P 1'
#
loop_
_entity.id
_entity.type
_entity.pdbx_description
1 polymer ?
#
loop_
_entity_poly.entity_id
_entity_poly.type
_entity_poly.pdbx_seq_one_letter_code
_entity_poly.pdbx_strand_id
1 'polypeptide(L)'
;MLKFGGTSLASPKDIIGVAKTVVSFSKDNEIVVVCSAVDGVTDDLILISRMIEQRKKDAAAKVLDELIKKHRKLADQTIKNSTIKKQLLEKLSTDVSELQELVRGLTLLKEVSARSLDYLVSFGERLSDDLVSFALQDLKKKSTALNGKEVGIVTDSNFGESRPLMDTTRIRISKTLGSLLSKKIIPVVGGFAGADQHGNITTFGRGGSDYTATIIASCINADEVWLMSDVDGLMTADPKMVKNAKLLKEVSYAEAIEMAQFGAKQIHPKTFEPLLSKKIPMRIRSTFDIKNDGTFVTPSPSTATKKTVKCVSALRNIGLMDLSGGILFA
;
A
#
# COMPACT_ATOMS: atom_id res chain seq x y z
N MET A 1 -1.15 8.08 -10.96
CA MET A 1 -1.35 7.36 -9.68
C MET A 1 -0.04 7.35 -8.90
N LEU A 2 -0.05 7.77 -7.63
CA LEU A 2 1.13 7.74 -6.76
C LEU A 2 0.85 6.85 -5.55
N LYS A 3 1.69 5.84 -5.29
CA LYS A 3 1.60 5.01 -4.08
C LYS A 3 2.83 5.22 -3.21
N PHE A 4 2.62 5.45 -1.93
CA PHE A 4 3.69 5.62 -0.95
C PHE A 4 3.71 4.46 0.04
N GLY A 5 4.89 3.86 0.24
CA GLY A 5 5.12 2.79 1.21
C GLY A 5 5.20 3.29 2.65
N GLY A 6 5.18 2.38 3.62
CA GLY A 6 5.22 2.72 5.04
C GLY A 6 6.48 3.50 5.45
N THR A 7 7.64 3.14 4.92
CA THR A 7 8.92 3.85 5.13
C THR A 7 8.87 5.31 4.67
N SER A 8 8.06 5.61 3.63
CA SER A 8 7.82 6.98 3.15
C SER A 8 6.95 7.81 4.11
N LEU A 9 6.36 7.19 5.12
CA LEU A 9 5.44 7.80 6.09
C LEU A 9 5.96 7.65 7.54
N ALA A 10 7.21 7.22 7.71
CA ALA A 10 7.77 6.85 9.01
C ALA A 10 7.96 8.04 9.98
N SER A 11 8.13 9.25 9.47
CA SER A 11 8.36 10.43 10.29
C SER A 11 7.54 11.65 9.80
N PRO A 12 7.36 12.69 10.64
CA PRO A 12 6.74 13.95 10.21
C PRO A 12 7.41 14.57 8.99
N LYS A 13 8.74 14.49 8.91
CA LYS A 13 9.52 14.99 7.77
C LYS A 13 9.17 14.26 6.49
N ASP A 14 9.01 12.94 6.57
CA ASP A 14 8.69 12.08 5.42
C ASP A 14 7.27 12.37 4.93
N ILE A 15 6.29 12.45 5.82
CA ILE A 15 4.89 12.78 5.49
C ILE A 15 4.80 14.16 4.82
N ILE A 16 5.52 15.16 5.35
CA ILE A 16 5.61 16.49 4.74
C ILE A 16 6.29 16.41 3.36
N GLY A 17 7.32 15.56 3.21
CA GLY A 17 7.99 15.28 1.94
C GLY A 17 7.04 14.69 0.91
N VAL A 18 6.27 13.67 1.29
CA VAL A 18 5.22 13.07 0.47
C VAL A 18 4.20 14.12 0.04
N ALA A 19 3.67 14.91 0.96
CA ALA A 19 2.69 15.94 0.64
C ALA A 19 3.27 17.00 -0.34
N LYS A 20 4.51 17.42 -0.18
CA LYS A 20 5.19 18.36 -1.11
C LYS A 20 5.38 17.73 -2.49
N THR A 21 5.73 16.47 -2.56
CA THR A 21 5.86 15.69 -3.82
C THR A 21 4.52 15.67 -4.55
N VAL A 22 3.44 15.30 -3.87
CA VAL A 22 2.08 15.30 -4.44
C VAL A 22 1.69 16.69 -4.93
N VAL A 23 1.95 17.74 -4.13
CA VAL A 23 1.66 19.13 -4.52
C VAL A 23 2.43 19.52 -5.78
N SER A 24 3.71 19.13 -5.91
CA SER A 24 4.52 19.48 -7.08
C SER A 24 3.95 18.85 -8.36
N PHE A 25 3.58 17.59 -8.33
CA PHE A 25 3.00 16.89 -9.49
C PHE A 25 1.55 17.26 -9.78
N SER A 26 0.80 17.71 -8.78
CA SER A 26 -0.61 18.13 -8.95
C SER A 26 -0.78 19.46 -9.69
N LYS A 27 0.31 20.13 -10.11
CA LYS A 27 0.23 21.35 -10.91
C LYS A 27 -0.25 21.05 -12.33
N ASP A 28 0.28 19.97 -12.91
CA ASP A 28 0.09 19.62 -14.32
C ASP A 28 -0.66 18.30 -14.51
N ASN A 29 -1.04 17.62 -13.40
CA ASN A 29 -1.64 16.30 -13.44
C ASN A 29 -2.81 16.18 -12.46
N GLU A 30 -3.78 15.35 -12.79
CA GLU A 30 -4.73 14.81 -11.83
C GLU A 30 -4.09 13.67 -11.05
N ILE A 31 -4.04 13.80 -9.73
CA ILE A 31 -3.33 12.86 -8.85
C ILE A 31 -4.31 12.11 -7.97
N VAL A 32 -4.15 10.80 -7.92
CA VAL A 32 -4.71 9.93 -6.88
C VAL A 32 -3.55 9.36 -6.08
N VAL A 33 -3.63 9.42 -4.77
CA VAL A 33 -2.61 8.93 -3.83
C VAL A 33 -3.10 7.65 -3.18
N VAL A 34 -2.21 6.65 -3.03
CA VAL A 34 -2.44 5.46 -2.21
C VAL A 34 -1.37 5.41 -1.12
N CYS A 35 -1.79 5.23 0.12
CA CYS A 35 -0.90 5.13 1.26
C CYS A 35 -0.90 3.71 1.84
N SER A 36 0.27 3.22 2.23
CA SER A 36 0.39 2.10 3.17
C SER A 36 0.24 2.59 4.61
N ALA A 37 0.07 1.68 5.55
CA ALA A 37 0.23 1.99 6.96
C ALA A 37 1.60 2.64 7.23
N VAL A 38 1.69 3.46 8.26
CA VAL A 38 2.97 3.96 8.77
C VAL A 38 3.88 2.79 9.11
N ASP A 39 5.18 2.94 8.86
CA ASP A 39 6.18 1.88 9.05
C ASP A 39 6.05 1.16 10.41
N GLY A 40 6.01 -0.18 10.36
CA GLY A 40 5.85 -1.07 11.51
C GLY A 40 4.41 -1.21 12.06
N VAL A 41 3.46 -0.35 11.67
CA VAL A 41 2.11 -0.33 12.26
C VAL A 41 1.31 -1.58 11.92
N THR A 42 1.42 -2.11 10.71
CA THR A 42 0.76 -3.38 10.34
C THR A 42 1.28 -4.54 11.20
N ASP A 43 2.58 -4.59 11.43
CA ASP A 43 3.20 -5.61 12.30
C ASP A 43 2.74 -5.48 13.75
N ASP A 44 2.61 -4.25 14.27
CA ASP A 44 2.09 -3.98 15.61
C ASP A 44 0.64 -4.48 15.74
N LEU A 45 -0.22 -4.24 14.75
CA LEU A 45 -1.62 -4.70 14.76
C LEU A 45 -1.70 -6.24 14.70
N ILE A 46 -0.87 -6.89 13.89
CA ILE A 46 -0.74 -8.35 13.86
C ILE A 46 -0.20 -8.87 15.20
N LEU A 47 0.75 -8.17 15.82
CA LEU A 47 1.28 -8.54 17.14
C LEU A 47 0.20 -8.46 18.21
N ILE A 48 -0.63 -7.41 18.21
CA ILE A 48 -1.78 -7.26 19.11
C ILE A 48 -2.71 -8.47 18.96
N SER A 49 -3.07 -8.90 17.73
CA SER A 49 -3.94 -10.06 17.51
C SER A 49 -3.36 -11.35 18.12
N ARG A 50 -2.06 -11.61 17.89
CA ARG A 50 -1.37 -12.77 18.47
C ARG A 50 -1.30 -12.75 19.99
N MET A 51 -1.08 -11.55 20.57
CA MET A 51 -1.09 -11.39 22.03
C MET A 51 -2.46 -11.64 22.63
N ILE A 52 -3.54 -11.26 21.95
CA ILE A 52 -4.92 -11.53 22.38
C ILE A 52 -5.16 -13.05 22.41
N GLU A 53 -4.81 -13.78 21.35
CA GLU A 53 -4.94 -15.25 21.28
C GLU A 53 -4.11 -15.95 22.37
N GLN A 54 -2.92 -15.42 22.66
CA GLN A 54 -2.06 -15.87 23.74
C GLN A 54 -2.52 -15.43 25.15
N ARG A 55 -3.66 -14.73 25.27
CA ARG A 55 -4.22 -14.18 26.52
C ARG A 55 -3.28 -13.19 27.25
N LYS A 56 -2.42 -12.49 26.52
CA LYS A 56 -1.47 -11.49 27.03
C LYS A 56 -2.06 -10.08 26.93
N LYS A 57 -3.17 -9.86 27.64
CA LYS A 57 -3.99 -8.63 27.58
C LYS A 57 -3.17 -7.35 27.80
N ASP A 58 -2.36 -7.31 28.86
CA ASP A 58 -1.61 -6.09 29.23
C ASP A 58 -0.53 -5.77 28.20
N ALA A 59 0.10 -6.79 27.60
CA ALA A 59 1.05 -6.61 26.53
C ALA A 59 0.38 -6.07 25.27
N ALA A 60 -0.78 -6.60 24.88
CA ALA A 60 -1.56 -6.10 23.74
C ALA A 60 -1.98 -4.63 23.94
N ALA A 61 -2.46 -4.29 25.16
CA ALA A 61 -2.82 -2.92 25.50
C ALA A 61 -1.63 -1.96 25.40
N LYS A 62 -0.43 -2.38 25.86
CA LYS A 62 0.78 -1.57 25.78
C LYS A 62 1.19 -1.28 24.33
N VAL A 63 1.16 -2.29 23.44
CA VAL A 63 1.47 -2.09 22.03
C VAL A 63 0.45 -1.15 21.37
N LEU A 64 -0.83 -1.30 21.69
CA LEU A 64 -1.87 -0.40 21.20
C LEU A 64 -1.65 1.05 21.64
N ASP A 65 -1.31 1.27 22.92
CA ASP A 65 -1.04 2.61 23.45
C ASP A 65 0.17 3.26 22.78
N GLU A 66 1.22 2.49 22.50
CA GLU A 66 2.41 2.97 21.78
C GLU A 66 2.06 3.35 20.33
N LEU A 67 1.26 2.53 19.64
CA LEU A 67 0.76 2.82 18.30
C LEU A 67 -0.07 4.13 18.28
N ILE A 68 -0.97 4.31 19.22
CA ILE A 68 -1.79 5.52 19.34
C ILE A 68 -0.92 6.75 19.60
N LYS A 69 0.04 6.66 20.53
CA LYS A 69 0.98 7.74 20.82
C LYS A 69 1.82 8.12 19.58
N LYS A 70 2.25 7.12 18.81
CA LYS A 70 2.99 7.32 17.56
C LYS A 70 2.18 8.18 16.59
N HIS A 71 0.91 7.82 16.32
CA HIS A 71 0.07 8.56 15.37
C HIS A 71 -0.28 9.97 15.86
N ARG A 72 -0.58 10.15 17.15
CA ARG A 72 -0.80 11.48 17.73
C ARG A 72 0.42 12.38 17.60
N LYS A 73 1.62 11.83 17.86
CA LYS A 73 2.89 12.57 17.69
C LYS A 73 3.14 12.93 16.23
N LEU A 74 2.87 12.00 15.29
CA LEU A 74 2.98 12.28 13.85
C LEU A 74 2.04 13.41 13.45
N ALA A 75 0.77 13.37 13.87
CA ALA A 75 -0.21 14.42 13.58
C ALA A 75 0.22 15.78 14.13
N ASP A 76 0.63 15.82 15.40
CA ASP A 76 1.06 17.05 16.06
C ASP A 76 2.25 17.72 15.37
N GLN A 77 3.24 16.94 14.96
CA GLN A 77 4.50 17.44 14.37
C GLN A 77 4.41 17.66 12.85
N THR A 78 3.46 17.04 12.15
CA THR A 78 3.30 17.18 10.70
C THR A 78 2.52 18.44 10.34
N ILE A 79 1.44 18.75 11.06
CA ILE A 79 0.51 19.83 10.73
C ILE A 79 0.88 21.11 11.47
N LYS A 80 1.02 22.20 10.73
CA LYS A 80 1.37 23.51 11.30
C LYS A 80 0.15 24.36 11.61
N ASN A 81 -0.88 24.33 10.75
CA ASN A 81 -2.10 25.09 10.94
C ASN A 81 -2.91 24.50 12.10
N SER A 82 -3.21 25.30 13.11
CA SER A 82 -3.88 24.87 14.35
C SER A 82 -5.30 24.32 14.09
N THR A 83 -6.05 24.92 13.19
CA THR A 83 -7.41 24.46 12.83
C THR A 83 -7.37 23.12 12.13
N ILE A 84 -6.51 22.95 11.15
CA ILE A 84 -6.33 21.68 10.41
C ILE A 84 -5.82 20.60 11.37
N LYS A 85 -4.87 20.92 12.23
CA LYS A 85 -4.38 20.01 13.28
C LYS A 85 -5.50 19.53 14.19
N LYS A 86 -6.34 20.45 14.67
CA LYS A 86 -7.47 20.10 15.52
C LYS A 86 -8.42 19.13 14.82
N GLN A 87 -8.77 19.40 13.57
CA GLN A 87 -9.63 18.51 12.76
C GLN A 87 -9.01 17.12 12.58
N LEU A 88 -7.71 17.03 12.28
CA LEU A 88 -7.00 15.75 12.17
C LEU A 88 -7.04 14.99 13.51
N LEU A 89 -6.75 15.65 14.63
CA LEU A 89 -6.75 15.01 15.95
C LEU A 89 -8.14 14.51 16.36
N GLU A 90 -9.20 15.25 16.01
CA GLU A 90 -10.59 14.81 16.19
C GLU A 90 -10.91 13.57 15.37
N LYS A 91 -10.51 13.55 14.08
CA LYS A 91 -10.69 12.40 13.20
C LYS A 91 -9.93 11.18 13.71
N LEU A 92 -8.64 11.35 14.03
CA LEU A 92 -7.82 10.28 14.63
C LEU A 92 -8.40 9.75 15.94
N SER A 93 -9.00 10.64 16.78
CA SER A 93 -9.63 10.22 18.02
C SER A 93 -10.82 9.29 17.77
N THR A 94 -11.60 9.55 16.73
CA THR A 94 -12.72 8.68 16.32
C THR A 94 -12.23 7.30 15.91
N ASP A 95 -11.23 7.23 15.01
CA ASP A 95 -10.68 5.97 14.53
C ASP A 95 -9.96 5.18 15.64
N VAL A 96 -9.26 5.89 16.52
CA VAL A 96 -8.61 5.30 17.70
C VAL A 96 -9.65 4.71 18.66
N SER A 97 -10.77 5.41 18.90
CA SER A 97 -11.83 4.90 19.78
C SER A 97 -12.42 3.61 19.22
N GLU A 98 -12.70 3.56 17.93
CA GLU A 98 -13.18 2.35 17.24
C GLU A 98 -12.17 1.20 17.31
N LEU A 99 -10.88 1.48 17.12
CA LEU A 99 -9.80 0.50 17.26
C LEU A 99 -9.72 -0.04 18.70
N GLN A 100 -9.82 0.83 19.71
CA GLN A 100 -9.82 0.43 21.12
C GLN A 100 -11.01 -0.46 21.48
N GLU A 101 -12.21 -0.13 20.98
CA GLU A 101 -13.40 -0.95 21.17
C GLU A 101 -13.25 -2.32 20.52
N LEU A 102 -12.71 -2.38 19.29
CA LEU A 102 -12.43 -3.64 18.61
C LEU A 102 -11.44 -4.50 19.41
N VAL A 103 -10.30 -3.95 19.81
CA VAL A 103 -9.29 -4.67 20.60
C VAL A 103 -9.86 -5.14 21.95
N ARG A 104 -10.69 -4.32 22.61
CA ARG A 104 -11.38 -4.71 23.83
C ARG A 104 -12.32 -5.89 23.60
N GLY A 105 -13.13 -5.85 22.54
CA GLY A 105 -14.04 -6.94 22.17
C GLY A 105 -13.30 -8.25 21.90
N LEU A 106 -12.24 -8.21 21.06
CA LEU A 106 -11.41 -9.37 20.76
C LEU A 106 -10.71 -9.93 22.02
N THR A 107 -10.28 -9.04 22.94
CA THR A 107 -9.66 -9.45 24.21
C THR A 107 -10.65 -10.19 25.12
N LEU A 108 -11.92 -9.79 25.14
CA LEU A 108 -12.96 -10.48 25.90
C LEU A 108 -13.30 -11.84 25.30
N LEU A 109 -13.38 -11.93 23.98
CA LEU A 109 -13.62 -13.20 23.25
C LEU A 109 -12.42 -14.15 23.30
N LYS A 110 -11.21 -13.60 23.43
CA LYS A 110 -9.93 -14.34 23.39
C LYS A 110 -9.72 -15.07 22.08
N GLU A 111 -10.30 -14.58 21.00
CA GLU A 111 -10.30 -15.16 19.67
C GLU A 111 -10.20 -14.04 18.64
N VAL A 112 -9.43 -14.29 17.58
CA VAL A 112 -9.31 -13.39 16.43
C VAL A 112 -9.60 -14.19 15.16
N SER A 113 -10.80 -14.08 14.63
CA SER A 113 -11.15 -14.68 13.34
C SER A 113 -10.42 -13.96 12.20
N ALA A 114 -10.29 -14.62 11.03
CA ALA A 114 -9.70 -14.01 9.84
C ALA A 114 -10.40 -12.68 9.47
N ARG A 115 -11.73 -12.62 9.57
CA ARG A 115 -12.51 -11.40 9.36
C ARG A 115 -12.16 -10.30 10.36
N SER A 116 -12.04 -10.65 11.63
CA SER A 116 -11.68 -9.68 12.68
C SER A 116 -10.24 -9.19 12.53
N LEU A 117 -9.34 -10.07 12.07
CA LEU A 117 -7.96 -9.70 11.77
C LEU A 117 -7.89 -8.69 10.61
N ASP A 118 -8.60 -8.96 9.50
CA ASP A 118 -8.66 -8.03 8.37
C ASP A 118 -9.15 -6.64 8.79
N TYR A 119 -10.19 -6.61 9.64
CA TYR A 119 -10.69 -5.35 10.16
C TYR A 119 -9.68 -4.65 11.06
N LEU A 120 -9.03 -5.39 11.96
CA LEU A 120 -8.00 -4.86 12.87
C LEU A 120 -6.82 -4.25 12.08
N VAL A 121 -6.26 -4.98 11.12
CA VAL A 121 -5.08 -4.51 10.39
C VAL A 121 -5.39 -3.36 9.44
N SER A 122 -6.64 -3.22 8.97
CA SER A 122 -7.05 -2.11 8.10
C SER A 122 -6.94 -0.73 8.75
N PHE A 123 -6.88 -0.65 10.09
CA PHE A 123 -6.65 0.61 10.80
C PHE A 123 -5.28 1.21 10.52
N GLY A 124 -4.29 0.39 10.12
CA GLY A 124 -2.97 0.90 9.77
C GLY A 124 -3.02 1.93 8.65
N GLU A 125 -3.72 1.61 7.57
CA GLU A 125 -3.89 2.50 6.42
C GLU A 125 -4.87 3.64 6.70
N ARG A 126 -5.96 3.38 7.44
CA ARG A 126 -6.93 4.43 7.83
C ARG A 126 -6.28 5.57 8.62
N LEU A 127 -5.36 5.24 9.52
CA LEU A 127 -4.63 6.25 10.29
C LEU A 127 -3.59 7.00 9.46
N SER A 128 -3.04 6.38 8.40
CA SER A 128 -2.01 6.99 7.56
C SER A 128 -2.58 7.85 6.44
N ASP A 129 -3.70 7.46 5.82
CA ASP A 129 -4.34 8.24 4.76
C ASP A 129 -4.86 9.59 5.28
N ASP A 130 -5.40 9.64 6.49
CA ASP A 130 -5.76 10.88 7.16
C ASP A 130 -4.54 11.78 7.35
N LEU A 131 -3.41 11.27 7.87
CA LEU A 131 -2.18 12.04 8.04
C LEU A 131 -1.74 12.71 6.74
N VAL A 132 -1.73 11.97 5.63
CA VAL A 132 -1.32 12.49 4.32
C VAL A 132 -2.34 13.48 3.76
N SER A 133 -3.63 13.18 3.87
CA SER A 133 -4.71 14.06 3.41
C SER A 133 -4.66 15.42 4.13
N PHE A 134 -4.55 15.41 5.45
CA PHE A 134 -4.46 16.65 6.22
C PHE A 134 -3.14 17.40 6.00
N ALA A 135 -2.03 16.70 5.72
CA ALA A 135 -0.78 17.35 5.32
C ALA A 135 -0.92 18.08 3.97
N LEU A 136 -1.68 17.54 3.02
CA LEU A 136 -2.01 18.23 1.78
C LEU A 136 -2.89 19.47 2.02
N GLN A 137 -3.86 19.39 2.93
CA GLN A 137 -4.70 20.53 3.31
C GLN A 137 -3.88 21.62 4.00
N ASP A 138 -2.90 21.28 4.82
CA ASP A 138 -1.96 22.24 5.44
C ASP A 138 -1.13 22.98 4.38
N LEU A 139 -0.83 22.31 3.25
CA LEU A 139 -0.20 22.89 2.06
C LEU A 139 -1.23 23.55 1.09
N LYS A 140 -2.45 23.88 1.56
CA LYS A 140 -3.52 24.55 0.80
C LYS A 140 -4.04 23.77 -0.41
N LYS A 141 -3.91 22.46 -0.43
CA LYS A 141 -4.54 21.60 -1.44
C LYS A 141 -5.83 21.01 -0.90
N LYS A 142 -6.88 20.98 -1.73
CA LYS A 142 -8.09 20.23 -1.39
C LYS A 142 -7.79 18.74 -1.50
N SER A 143 -8.02 18.01 -0.43
CA SER A 143 -7.82 16.56 -0.39
C SER A 143 -8.84 15.89 0.52
N THR A 144 -9.07 14.60 0.34
CA THR A 144 -9.91 13.77 1.17
C THR A 144 -9.31 12.39 1.32
N ALA A 145 -9.31 11.89 2.55
CA ALA A 145 -8.96 10.51 2.84
C ALA A 145 -10.15 9.60 2.56
N LEU A 146 -9.89 8.39 2.07
CA LEU A 146 -10.87 7.36 1.78
C LEU A 146 -10.25 5.99 2.07
N ASN A 147 -10.94 5.14 2.81
CA ASN A 147 -10.54 3.74 2.88
C ASN A 147 -10.97 2.96 1.63
N GLY A 148 -10.53 1.69 1.50
CA GLY A 148 -10.82 0.87 0.33
C GLY A 148 -12.31 0.63 0.08
N LYS A 149 -13.15 0.55 1.13
CA LYS A 149 -14.60 0.43 1.03
C LYS A 149 -15.22 1.74 0.50
N GLU A 150 -14.80 2.87 1.01
CA GLU A 150 -15.31 4.20 0.66
C GLU A 150 -14.95 4.58 -0.78
N VAL A 151 -13.75 4.24 -1.25
CA VAL A 151 -13.38 4.47 -2.65
C VAL A 151 -14.13 3.54 -3.61
N GLY A 152 -14.66 2.41 -3.11
CA GLY A 152 -15.52 1.51 -3.86
C GLY A 152 -14.86 0.20 -4.29
N ILE A 153 -13.81 -0.25 -3.61
CA ILE A 153 -13.21 -1.57 -3.86
C ILE A 153 -14.12 -2.65 -3.26
N VAL A 154 -14.68 -3.47 -4.13
CA VAL A 154 -15.51 -4.62 -3.78
C VAL A 154 -14.72 -5.90 -3.98
N THR A 155 -14.76 -6.80 -2.99
CA THR A 155 -13.98 -8.04 -2.99
C THR A 155 -14.86 -9.27 -2.82
N ASP A 156 -14.27 -10.43 -3.01
CA ASP A 156 -14.80 -11.68 -2.42
C ASP A 156 -14.63 -11.66 -0.90
N SER A 157 -15.20 -12.70 -0.22
CA SER A 157 -15.12 -12.83 1.24
C SER A 157 -13.93 -13.72 1.68
N ASN A 158 -12.87 -13.83 0.87
CA ASN A 158 -11.67 -14.58 1.23
C ASN A 158 -10.77 -13.72 2.12
N PHE A 159 -11.05 -13.71 3.41
CA PHE A 159 -10.34 -12.88 4.38
C PHE A 159 -8.84 -13.21 4.42
N GLY A 160 -8.00 -12.17 4.47
CA GLY A 160 -6.54 -12.25 4.46
C GLY A 160 -5.91 -12.23 3.06
N GLU A 161 -6.60 -12.77 2.04
CA GLU A 161 -6.12 -12.87 0.65
C GLU A 161 -7.26 -12.65 -0.36
N SER A 162 -8.06 -11.61 -0.12
CA SER A 162 -9.22 -11.31 -0.96
C SER A 162 -8.84 -10.93 -2.39
N ARG A 163 -9.79 -11.11 -3.30
CA ARG A 163 -9.68 -10.70 -4.70
C ARG A 163 -10.73 -9.65 -5.05
N PRO A 164 -10.37 -8.61 -5.81
CA PRO A 164 -11.34 -7.60 -6.21
C PRO A 164 -12.32 -8.17 -7.24
N LEU A 165 -13.60 -7.87 -7.07
CA LEU A 165 -14.63 -8.07 -8.09
C LEU A 165 -14.55 -6.90 -9.07
N MET A 166 -13.68 -7.04 -10.10
CA MET A 166 -13.21 -5.94 -10.93
C MET A 166 -14.31 -5.15 -11.62
N ASP A 167 -15.37 -5.79 -12.10
CA ASP A 167 -16.45 -5.11 -12.81
C ASP A 167 -17.21 -4.14 -11.89
N THR A 168 -17.62 -4.62 -10.72
CA THR A 168 -18.29 -3.79 -9.71
C THR A 168 -17.35 -2.72 -9.16
N THR A 169 -16.11 -3.09 -8.88
CA THR A 169 -15.06 -2.20 -8.38
C THR A 169 -14.81 -1.05 -9.35
N ARG A 170 -14.70 -1.33 -10.64
CA ARG A 170 -14.49 -0.31 -11.68
C ARG A 170 -15.61 0.72 -11.70
N ILE A 171 -16.86 0.28 -11.69
CA ILE A 171 -18.02 1.19 -11.71
C ILE A 171 -17.99 2.12 -10.49
N ARG A 172 -17.78 1.56 -9.30
CA ARG A 172 -17.77 2.34 -8.05
C ARG A 172 -16.60 3.30 -7.99
N ILE A 173 -15.36 2.83 -8.24
CA ILE A 173 -14.16 3.66 -8.23
C ILE A 173 -14.27 4.80 -9.24
N SER A 174 -14.67 4.51 -10.48
CA SER A 174 -14.79 5.55 -11.52
C SER A 174 -15.78 6.63 -11.10
N LYS A 175 -16.89 6.27 -10.46
CA LYS A 175 -17.89 7.23 -9.95
C LYS A 175 -17.31 8.07 -8.81
N THR A 176 -16.71 7.43 -7.81
CA THR A 176 -16.17 8.11 -6.61
C THR A 176 -15.03 9.03 -6.99
N LEU A 177 -13.99 8.50 -7.65
CA LEU A 177 -12.80 9.27 -7.99
C LEU A 177 -13.08 10.31 -9.08
N GLY A 178 -13.90 10.00 -10.09
CA GLY A 178 -14.30 10.95 -11.11
C GLY A 178 -14.98 12.19 -10.51
N SER A 179 -15.87 12.00 -9.52
CA SER A 179 -16.50 13.12 -8.79
C SER A 179 -15.50 13.96 -7.99
N LEU A 180 -14.46 13.38 -7.43
CA LEU A 180 -13.45 14.12 -6.67
C LEU A 180 -12.49 14.87 -7.59
N LEU A 181 -11.98 14.21 -8.61
CA LEU A 181 -11.03 14.79 -9.57
C LEU A 181 -11.67 15.96 -10.34
N SER A 182 -12.92 15.84 -10.77
CA SER A 182 -13.64 16.97 -11.43
C SER A 182 -13.75 18.22 -10.53
N LYS A 183 -13.76 18.05 -9.21
CA LYS A 183 -13.75 19.13 -8.21
C LYS A 183 -12.34 19.57 -7.80
N LYS A 184 -11.30 19.04 -8.44
CA LYS A 184 -9.89 19.27 -8.12
C LYS A 184 -9.56 18.94 -6.64
N ILE A 185 -10.19 17.88 -6.12
CA ILE A 185 -9.91 17.30 -4.81
C ILE A 185 -8.97 16.11 -5.02
N ILE A 186 -7.83 16.08 -4.35
CA ILE A 186 -6.86 14.98 -4.39
C ILE A 186 -7.37 13.85 -3.49
N PRO A 187 -7.74 12.68 -4.04
CA PRO A 187 -8.10 11.53 -3.23
C PRO A 187 -6.82 10.92 -2.62
N VAL A 188 -6.85 10.65 -1.32
CA VAL A 188 -5.83 9.88 -0.60
C VAL A 188 -6.49 8.60 -0.10
N VAL A 189 -6.09 7.47 -0.65
CA VAL A 189 -6.75 6.19 -0.41
C VAL A 189 -5.87 5.32 0.47
N GLY A 190 -6.41 4.83 1.56
CA GLY A 190 -5.80 3.76 2.34
C GLY A 190 -5.73 2.48 1.50
N GLY A 191 -4.52 1.98 1.27
CA GLY A 191 -4.30 0.76 0.49
C GLY A 191 -4.68 -0.51 1.25
N PHE A 192 -4.22 -1.68 0.75
CA PHE A 192 -4.26 -2.97 1.42
C PHE A 192 -5.64 -3.61 1.60
N ALA A 193 -6.73 -2.84 1.69
CA ALA A 193 -8.06 -3.33 2.03
C ALA A 193 -9.14 -2.93 1.02
N GLY A 194 -10.20 -3.71 0.99
CA GLY A 194 -11.48 -3.44 0.34
C GLY A 194 -12.63 -3.85 1.26
N ALA A 195 -13.80 -4.09 0.69
CA ALA A 195 -14.92 -4.68 1.42
C ALA A 195 -15.64 -5.72 0.56
N ASP A 196 -16.13 -6.77 1.19
CA ASP A 196 -16.98 -7.73 0.51
C ASP A 196 -18.38 -7.17 0.22
N GLN A 197 -19.23 -7.96 -0.43
CA GLN A 197 -20.60 -7.54 -0.79
C GLN A 197 -21.50 -7.29 0.43
N HIS A 198 -21.15 -7.85 1.59
CA HIS A 198 -21.84 -7.64 2.87
C HIS A 198 -21.31 -6.42 3.63
N GLY A 199 -20.27 -5.77 3.11
CA GLY A 199 -19.63 -4.60 3.72
C GLY A 199 -18.60 -4.92 4.79
N ASN A 200 -18.20 -6.20 4.94
CA ASN A 200 -17.10 -6.59 5.80
C ASN A 200 -15.77 -6.18 5.18
N ILE A 201 -14.88 -5.63 5.96
CA ILE A 201 -13.54 -5.28 5.49
C ILE A 201 -12.75 -6.56 5.21
N THR A 202 -12.08 -6.59 4.08
CA THR A 202 -11.21 -7.68 3.63
C THR A 202 -9.86 -7.12 3.24
N THR A 203 -8.79 -7.90 3.37
CA THR A 203 -7.44 -7.48 2.99
C THR A 203 -6.88 -8.30 1.85
N PHE A 204 -5.94 -7.70 1.11
CA PHE A 204 -5.30 -8.33 -0.05
C PHE A 204 -4.05 -9.15 0.31
N GLY A 205 -3.67 -9.20 1.58
CA GLY A 205 -2.43 -9.85 2.00
C GLY A 205 -1.16 -9.12 1.52
N ARG A 206 -0.06 -9.84 1.41
CA ARG A 206 1.26 -9.25 1.08
C ARG A 206 1.22 -8.44 -0.22
N GLY A 207 1.81 -7.23 -0.18
CA GLY A 207 1.82 -6.31 -1.32
C GLY A 207 0.47 -5.65 -1.60
N GLY A 208 -0.48 -5.72 -0.65
CA GLY A 208 -1.86 -5.27 -0.84
C GLY A 208 -1.99 -3.79 -1.18
N SER A 209 -1.15 -2.90 -0.62
CA SER A 209 -1.21 -1.46 -0.95
C SER A 209 -0.72 -1.16 -2.37
N ASP A 210 0.30 -1.88 -2.87
CA ASP A 210 0.74 -1.78 -4.27
C ASP A 210 -0.36 -2.31 -5.20
N TYR A 211 -0.97 -3.44 -4.81
CA TYR A 211 -2.08 -4.02 -5.55
C TYR A 211 -3.29 -3.09 -5.58
N THR A 212 -3.62 -2.42 -4.46
CA THR A 212 -4.67 -1.38 -4.41
C THR A 212 -4.40 -0.26 -5.43
N ALA A 213 -3.17 0.23 -5.49
CA ALA A 213 -2.81 1.30 -6.42
C ALA A 213 -3.01 0.87 -7.88
N THR A 214 -2.66 -0.36 -8.24
CA THR A 214 -2.82 -0.88 -9.59
C THR A 214 -4.26 -1.21 -9.94
N ILE A 215 -5.07 -1.72 -8.99
CA ILE A 215 -6.52 -1.88 -9.15
C ILE A 215 -7.15 -0.52 -9.48
N ILE A 216 -6.89 0.50 -8.66
CA ILE A 216 -7.45 1.84 -8.86
C ILE A 216 -7.00 2.40 -10.20
N ALA A 217 -5.71 2.33 -10.52
CA ALA A 217 -5.17 2.80 -11.79
C ALA A 217 -5.85 2.16 -13.00
N SER A 218 -6.06 0.85 -12.96
CA SER A 218 -6.80 0.11 -13.99
C SER A 218 -8.26 0.56 -14.11
N CYS A 219 -8.91 0.87 -12.98
CA CYS A 219 -10.32 1.31 -12.98
C CYS A 219 -10.52 2.69 -13.58
N ILE A 220 -9.57 3.61 -13.36
CA ILE A 220 -9.66 5.00 -13.87
C ILE A 220 -8.90 5.21 -15.19
N ASN A 221 -8.29 4.17 -15.77
CA ASN A 221 -7.39 4.24 -16.92
C ASN A 221 -6.28 5.29 -16.70
N ALA A 222 -5.56 5.17 -15.58
CA ALA A 222 -4.47 6.10 -15.28
C ALA A 222 -3.35 6.02 -16.34
N ASP A 223 -2.70 7.15 -16.61
CA ASP A 223 -1.60 7.20 -17.58
C ASP A 223 -0.35 6.46 -17.08
N GLU A 224 -0.09 6.49 -15.76
CA GLU A 224 1.08 5.86 -15.14
C GLU A 224 0.84 5.58 -13.65
N VAL A 225 1.47 4.52 -13.12
CA VAL A 225 1.52 4.21 -11.69
C VAL A 225 2.94 4.38 -11.18
N TRP A 226 3.12 5.16 -10.12
CA TRP A 226 4.41 5.28 -9.44
C TRP A 226 4.35 4.61 -8.08
N LEU A 227 5.17 3.58 -7.92
CA LEU A 227 5.42 2.95 -6.63
C LEU A 227 6.63 3.64 -5.99
N MET A 228 6.33 4.51 -5.02
CA MET A 228 7.31 5.28 -4.26
C MET A 228 7.71 4.49 -3.01
N SER A 229 9.00 4.23 -2.86
CA SER A 229 9.57 3.38 -1.81
C SER A 229 10.87 3.98 -1.27
N ASP A 230 11.57 3.22 -0.42
CA ASP A 230 12.93 3.52 0.07
C ASP A 230 14.03 3.03 -0.87
N VAL A 231 13.68 2.40 -1.99
CA VAL A 231 14.62 1.91 -2.98
C VAL A 231 14.57 2.72 -4.28
N ASP A 232 15.69 2.84 -4.95
CA ASP A 232 15.80 3.61 -6.20
C ASP A 232 15.09 2.95 -7.39
N GLY A 233 14.76 1.67 -7.30
CA GLY A 233 14.12 0.89 -8.35
C GLY A 233 14.61 -0.56 -8.35
N LEU A 234 14.38 -1.28 -9.45
CA LEU A 234 14.85 -2.65 -9.63
C LEU A 234 16.34 -2.65 -9.98
N MET A 235 17.10 -3.53 -9.33
CA MET A 235 18.54 -3.63 -9.49
C MET A 235 18.92 -4.89 -10.26
N THR A 236 20.11 -4.88 -10.89
CA THR A 236 20.67 -6.05 -11.60
C THR A 236 20.97 -7.23 -10.69
N ALA A 237 21.07 -7.02 -9.38
CA ALA A 237 21.20 -8.03 -8.32
C ALA A 237 20.83 -7.40 -6.97
N ASP A 238 20.67 -8.22 -5.93
CA ASP A 238 20.49 -7.70 -4.55
C ASP A 238 21.74 -6.90 -4.12
N PRO A 239 21.64 -5.60 -3.85
CA PRO A 239 22.79 -4.76 -3.46
C PRO A 239 23.43 -5.19 -2.13
N LYS A 240 22.71 -5.93 -1.29
CA LYS A 240 23.27 -6.52 -0.06
C LYS A 240 24.23 -7.66 -0.35
N MET A 241 24.10 -8.31 -1.52
CA MET A 241 24.94 -9.41 -1.96
C MET A 241 25.99 -8.98 -2.96
N VAL A 242 25.67 -8.04 -3.84
CA VAL A 242 26.49 -7.59 -4.94
C VAL A 242 26.70 -6.08 -4.87
N LYS A 243 27.86 -5.66 -4.36
CA LYS A 243 28.17 -4.22 -4.14
C LYS A 243 28.08 -3.36 -5.41
N ASN A 244 28.31 -3.95 -6.59
CA ASN A 244 28.29 -3.27 -7.88
C ASN A 244 26.94 -3.45 -8.62
N ALA A 245 25.86 -3.83 -7.91
CA ALA A 245 24.53 -3.88 -8.48
C ALA A 245 24.14 -2.52 -9.07
N LYS A 246 23.57 -2.52 -10.28
CA LYS A 246 23.19 -1.31 -11.01
C LYS A 246 21.67 -1.21 -11.12
N LEU A 247 21.16 0.01 -11.15
CA LEU A 247 19.75 0.28 -11.40
C LEU A 247 19.39 -0.14 -12.84
N LEU A 248 18.30 -0.88 -12.98
CA LEU A 248 17.66 -1.18 -14.25
C LEU A 248 16.77 0.00 -14.64
N LYS A 249 17.11 0.70 -15.70
CA LYS A 249 16.31 1.87 -16.14
C LYS A 249 14.96 1.46 -16.71
N GLU A 250 14.91 0.33 -17.40
CA GLU A 250 13.71 -0.16 -18.06
C GLU A 250 13.66 -1.69 -18.06
N VAL A 251 12.47 -2.23 -17.74
CA VAL A 251 12.17 -3.67 -17.78
C VAL A 251 10.77 -3.90 -18.34
N SER A 252 10.55 -5.08 -18.92
CA SER A 252 9.20 -5.50 -19.30
C SER A 252 8.40 -5.97 -18.09
N TYR A 253 7.07 -6.05 -18.23
CA TYR A 253 6.22 -6.70 -17.23
C TYR A 253 6.65 -8.15 -16.96
N ALA A 254 6.95 -8.93 -18.01
CA ALA A 254 7.38 -10.30 -17.85
C ALA A 254 8.66 -10.41 -17.02
N GLU A 255 9.66 -9.60 -17.33
CA GLU A 255 10.91 -9.54 -16.55
C GLU A 255 10.68 -9.11 -15.10
N ALA A 256 9.85 -8.09 -14.88
CA ALA A 256 9.55 -7.62 -13.53
C ALA A 256 8.78 -8.67 -12.69
N ILE A 257 7.86 -9.42 -13.31
CA ILE A 257 7.13 -10.52 -12.67
C ILE A 257 8.09 -11.66 -12.31
N GLU A 258 8.98 -12.06 -13.22
CA GLU A 258 10.00 -13.08 -12.94
C GLU A 258 10.92 -12.63 -11.79
N MET A 259 11.41 -11.40 -11.83
CA MET A 259 12.24 -10.85 -10.76
C MET A 259 11.51 -10.91 -9.42
N ALA A 260 10.23 -10.55 -9.38
CA ALA A 260 9.39 -10.58 -8.18
C ALA A 260 9.17 -12.02 -7.65
N GLN A 261 9.01 -12.99 -8.54
CA GLN A 261 8.82 -14.41 -8.18
C GLN A 261 10.11 -15.05 -7.64
N PHE A 262 11.26 -14.69 -8.20
CA PHE A 262 12.54 -15.34 -7.91
C PHE A 262 13.46 -14.54 -6.97
N GLY A 263 12.94 -13.62 -6.18
CA GLY A 263 13.70 -13.07 -5.05
C GLY A 263 13.86 -11.55 -4.99
N ALA A 264 13.41 -10.80 -5.99
CA ALA A 264 13.30 -9.36 -5.84
C ALA A 264 12.07 -9.04 -4.96
N LYS A 265 12.26 -9.03 -3.66
CA LYS A 265 11.20 -8.88 -2.63
C LYS A 265 10.46 -7.54 -2.67
N GLN A 266 10.79 -6.65 -3.60
CA GLN A 266 10.33 -5.27 -3.64
C GLN A 266 8.88 -5.14 -4.07
N ILE A 267 8.39 -6.02 -4.96
CA ILE A 267 7.02 -5.97 -5.48
C ILE A 267 6.45 -7.38 -5.51
N HIS A 268 5.19 -7.52 -5.14
CA HIS A 268 4.48 -8.79 -5.25
C HIS A 268 3.97 -8.99 -6.70
N PRO A 269 4.09 -10.20 -7.31
CA PRO A 269 3.68 -10.45 -8.71
C PRO A 269 2.24 -10.01 -9.03
N LYS A 270 1.28 -10.19 -8.11
CA LYS A 270 -0.11 -9.78 -8.30
C LYS A 270 -0.29 -8.28 -8.57
N THR A 271 0.69 -7.44 -8.17
CA THR A 271 0.66 -5.99 -8.40
C THR A 271 0.59 -5.65 -9.88
N PHE A 272 1.14 -6.50 -10.76
CA PHE A 272 1.15 -6.26 -12.20
C PHE A 272 -0.16 -6.64 -12.90
N GLU A 273 -0.93 -7.57 -12.32
CA GLU A 273 -2.13 -8.16 -12.95
C GLU A 273 -3.15 -7.12 -13.45
N PRO A 274 -3.56 -6.12 -12.64
CA PRO A 274 -4.54 -5.12 -13.09
C PRO A 274 -4.05 -4.23 -14.24
N LEU A 275 -2.73 -4.06 -14.39
CA LEU A 275 -2.14 -3.17 -15.38
C LEU A 275 -1.95 -3.83 -16.74
N LEU A 276 -1.77 -5.17 -16.78
CA LEU A 276 -1.47 -5.92 -17.99
C LEU A 276 -2.52 -5.70 -19.10
N SER A 277 -3.80 -5.84 -18.76
CA SER A 277 -4.90 -5.70 -19.73
C SER A 277 -5.03 -4.28 -20.29
N LYS A 278 -4.67 -3.29 -19.51
CA LYS A 278 -4.75 -1.86 -19.85
C LYS A 278 -3.42 -1.30 -20.39
N LYS A 279 -2.35 -2.08 -20.32
CA LYS A 279 -0.99 -1.67 -20.71
C LYS A 279 -0.53 -0.38 -20.00
N ILE A 280 -0.97 -0.15 -18.77
CA ILE A 280 -0.63 1.05 -17.99
C ILE A 280 0.81 0.91 -17.49
N PRO A 281 1.74 1.78 -17.88
CA PRO A 281 3.12 1.69 -17.42
C PRO A 281 3.24 1.97 -15.92
N MET A 282 4.29 1.42 -15.32
CA MET A 282 4.58 1.60 -13.90
C MET A 282 6.01 2.13 -13.74
N ARG A 283 6.22 2.91 -12.70
CA ARG A 283 7.55 3.38 -12.30
C ARG A 283 7.81 3.00 -10.85
N ILE A 284 8.99 2.45 -10.58
CA ILE A 284 9.45 2.13 -9.23
C ILE A 284 10.59 3.08 -8.92
N ARG A 285 10.46 3.88 -7.86
CA ARG A 285 11.44 4.91 -7.57
C ARG A 285 11.48 5.27 -6.08
N SER A 286 12.56 5.94 -5.70
CA SER A 286 12.73 6.42 -4.34
C SER A 286 11.80 7.60 -4.01
N THR A 287 11.21 7.57 -2.81
CA THR A 287 10.51 8.72 -2.24
C THR A 287 11.49 9.83 -1.85
N PHE A 288 12.73 9.46 -1.53
CA PHE A 288 13.73 10.36 -0.97
C PHE A 288 14.64 11.00 -2.03
N ASP A 289 14.66 10.45 -3.24
CA ASP A 289 15.37 11.01 -4.39
C ASP A 289 14.44 11.16 -5.62
N ILE A 290 13.70 12.27 -5.63
CA ILE A 290 12.75 12.61 -6.70
C ILE A 290 13.45 12.91 -8.05
N LYS A 291 14.75 13.17 -8.05
CA LYS A 291 15.50 13.42 -9.29
C LYS A 291 15.85 12.15 -10.03
N ASN A 292 15.92 11.03 -9.32
CA ASN A 292 16.14 9.72 -9.93
C ASN A 292 14.83 9.17 -10.49
N ASP A 293 14.77 8.92 -11.79
CA ASP A 293 13.58 8.41 -12.47
C ASP A 293 13.22 6.96 -12.12
N GLY A 294 14.12 6.26 -11.43
CA GLY A 294 13.90 4.88 -11.01
C GLY A 294 13.88 3.89 -12.18
N THR A 295 13.12 2.81 -12.00
CA THR A 295 12.90 1.78 -13.03
C THR A 295 11.54 1.97 -13.69
N PHE A 296 11.53 2.09 -14.99
CA PHE A 296 10.32 2.12 -15.80
C PHE A 296 9.92 0.69 -16.20
N VAL A 297 8.72 0.28 -15.84
CA VAL A 297 8.16 -1.03 -16.18
C VAL A 297 7.08 -0.83 -17.23
N THR A 298 7.28 -1.43 -18.39
CA THR A 298 6.44 -1.21 -19.59
C THR A 298 6.05 -2.53 -20.25
N PRO A 299 4.92 -2.59 -20.99
CA PRO A 299 4.56 -3.78 -21.78
C PRO A 299 5.59 -4.15 -22.85
N SER A 300 6.25 -3.16 -23.42
CA SER A 300 7.20 -3.32 -24.52
C SER A 300 8.42 -2.43 -24.29
N PRO A 301 9.44 -2.95 -23.58
CA PRO A 301 10.65 -2.18 -23.32
C PRO A 301 11.37 -1.86 -24.62
N SER A 302 12.09 -0.75 -24.64
CA SER A 302 12.92 -0.39 -25.79
C SER A 302 13.99 -1.46 -25.99
N THR A 303 14.19 -1.90 -27.22
CA THR A 303 15.12 -2.99 -27.60
C THR A 303 16.61 -2.63 -27.42
N ALA A 304 16.90 -1.49 -26.81
CA ALA A 304 18.25 -0.91 -26.74
C ALA A 304 19.23 -1.67 -25.83
N THR A 305 18.79 -2.62 -25.00
CA THR A 305 19.73 -3.43 -24.20
C THR A 305 20.05 -4.74 -24.90
N LYS A 306 21.16 -4.75 -25.62
CA LYS A 306 21.77 -5.98 -26.22
C LYS A 306 22.31 -6.98 -25.19
N LYS A 307 21.98 -6.86 -23.92
CA LYS A 307 22.49 -7.76 -22.86
C LYS A 307 21.59 -8.97 -22.74
N THR A 308 22.15 -10.15 -22.84
CA THR A 308 21.46 -11.43 -22.70
C THR A 308 20.96 -11.67 -21.29
N VAL A 309 21.67 -11.18 -20.26
CA VAL A 309 21.30 -11.26 -18.85
C VAL A 309 21.14 -9.86 -18.28
N LYS A 310 19.94 -9.54 -17.80
CA LYS A 310 19.61 -8.23 -17.18
C LYS A 310 19.75 -8.25 -15.67
N CYS A 311 19.34 -9.35 -15.03
CA CYS A 311 19.29 -9.47 -13.58
C CYS A 311 19.63 -10.89 -13.14
N VAL A 312 20.18 -11.02 -11.94
CA VAL A 312 20.38 -12.29 -11.22
C VAL A 312 19.69 -12.16 -9.87
N SER A 313 18.76 -13.06 -9.60
CA SER A 313 18.06 -13.17 -8.31
C SER A 313 18.50 -14.44 -7.58
N ALA A 314 18.41 -14.43 -6.26
CA ALA A 314 18.74 -15.59 -5.44
C ALA A 314 17.65 -15.83 -4.39
N LEU A 315 17.13 -17.04 -4.36
CA LEU A 315 16.31 -17.54 -3.26
C LEU A 315 17.20 -18.36 -2.32
N ARG A 316 17.07 -18.15 -1.03
CA ARG A 316 17.78 -18.90 0.01
C ARG A 316 16.79 -19.76 0.79
N ASN A 317 17.31 -20.83 1.42
CA ASN A 317 16.52 -21.74 2.25
C ASN A 317 15.37 -22.39 1.49
N ILE A 318 15.63 -22.83 0.27
CA ILE A 318 14.70 -23.60 -0.57
C ILE A 318 15.01 -25.08 -0.46
N GLY A 319 13.96 -25.91 -0.44
CA GLY A 319 14.06 -27.36 -0.63
C GLY A 319 13.59 -27.73 -2.02
N LEU A 320 14.32 -28.62 -2.69
CA LEU A 320 13.87 -29.25 -3.94
C LEU A 320 13.24 -30.60 -3.61
N MET A 321 11.98 -30.82 -4.05
CA MET A 321 11.31 -32.10 -3.95
C MET A 321 10.99 -32.57 -5.36
N ASP A 322 11.55 -33.71 -5.74
CA ASP A 322 11.21 -34.39 -6.98
C ASP A 322 10.15 -35.49 -6.67
N LEU A 323 9.00 -35.37 -7.31
CA LEU A 323 7.91 -36.35 -7.22
C LEU A 323 7.93 -37.19 -8.50
N SER A 324 8.65 -38.31 -8.47
CA SER A 324 8.70 -39.25 -9.58
C SER A 324 7.93 -40.53 -9.23
N GLY A 325 7.15 -41.02 -10.19
CA GLY A 325 6.53 -42.35 -10.13
C GLY A 325 5.18 -42.44 -9.39
N GLY A 326 4.15 -41.97 -10.02
CA GLY A 326 2.78 -42.24 -9.64
C GLY A 326 1.86 -42.12 -10.86
N ILE A 327 1.11 -43.16 -11.19
CA ILE A 327 0.00 -43.02 -12.12
C ILE A 327 -1.09 -42.29 -11.33
N LEU A 328 -1.28 -41.00 -11.63
CA LEU A 328 -2.46 -40.27 -11.17
C LEU A 328 -3.67 -40.79 -11.93
N PHE A 329 -4.47 -41.64 -11.30
CA PHE A 329 -5.84 -41.88 -11.77
C PHE A 329 -6.67 -40.63 -11.43
N ALA A 330 -7.14 -39.95 -12.47
CA ALA A 330 -8.12 -38.88 -12.36
C ALA A 330 -9.50 -39.46 -12.03
#